data_0a83e81eb0da69995f6d8136564c2052
#
_entry.id   0a83e81eb0da69995f6d8136564c2052
#
_cell.length_a   1.000
_cell.length_b   1.000
_cell.length_c   1.000
_cell.angle_alpha   90.00
_cell.angle_beta   90.00
_cell.angle_gamma   90.00
#
_symmetry.space_group_name_H-M   'P 1'
#
loop_
_entity.id
_entity.type
_entity.pdbx_description
1 polymer ?
#
loop_
_entity_poly.entity_id
_entity_poly.type
_entity_poly.pdbx_seq_one_letter_code
_entity_poly.pdbx_strand_id
1 'polypeptide(L)'
;MRSRLLSTPSGFSLLEISVVLAVLAAAIAALPSRLLPALSGRAAVAAAAAIATDLRMARDAATADAAEQDVLLSADGGSYRLPAGLRALPSGTRIDGPARLRFFPDGSASAAALSVRVGVHHVLVRIAPLTGRIDTDADDD
;
A
#
# COMPACT_ATOMS: atom_id res chain seq x y z
N MET A 1 61.20 3.67 -45.53
CA MET A 1 60.39 2.45 -45.24
C MET A 1 59.77 2.61 -43.87
N ARG A 2 58.47 2.90 -43.80
CA ARG A 2 57.71 3.00 -42.51
C ARG A 2 56.85 1.73 -42.41
N SER A 3 57.22 0.82 -41.51
CA SER A 3 56.44 -0.35 -41.16
C SER A 3 55.22 0.07 -40.35
N ARG A 4 54.02 -0.08 -40.88
CA ARG A 4 52.73 0.02 -40.14
C ARG A 4 52.57 -1.25 -39.31
N LEU A 5 52.64 -1.09 -38.01
CA LEU A 5 52.17 -2.11 -37.07
C LEU A 5 50.64 -2.22 -37.19
N LEU A 6 50.15 -3.30 -37.76
CA LEU A 6 48.76 -3.65 -37.78
C LEU A 6 48.38 -4.08 -36.35
N SER A 7 47.63 -3.27 -35.65
CA SER A 7 46.95 -3.66 -34.41
C SER A 7 45.91 -4.72 -34.73
N THR A 8 46.16 -5.94 -34.30
CA THR A 8 45.14 -7.01 -34.31
C THR A 8 44.01 -6.60 -33.35
N PRO A 9 42.73 -6.59 -33.81
CA PRO A 9 41.62 -6.37 -32.88
C PRO A 9 41.58 -7.60 -31.96
N SER A 10 41.75 -7.36 -30.66
CA SER A 10 41.52 -8.36 -29.61
C SER A 10 40.03 -8.71 -29.58
N GLY A 11 39.64 -9.86 -30.10
CA GLY A 11 38.29 -10.40 -29.97
C GLY A 11 38.01 -10.74 -28.50
N PHE A 12 36.81 -10.42 -28.01
CA PHE A 12 36.36 -10.82 -26.69
C PHE A 12 36.44 -12.33 -26.51
N SER A 13 37.02 -12.78 -25.40
CA SER A 13 37.08 -14.20 -25.06
C SER A 13 35.71 -14.71 -24.66
N LEU A 14 35.33 -15.92 -25.06
CA LEU A 14 34.12 -16.61 -24.60
C LEU A 14 34.01 -16.62 -23.08
N LEU A 15 35.15 -16.75 -22.38
CA LEU A 15 35.23 -16.71 -20.94
C LEU A 15 34.81 -15.33 -20.38
N GLU A 16 35.27 -14.27 -21.02
CA GLU A 16 34.96 -12.88 -20.57
C GLU A 16 33.46 -12.59 -20.70
N ILE A 17 32.82 -13.02 -21.80
CA ILE A 17 31.36 -12.87 -21.95
C ILE A 17 30.60 -13.73 -20.93
N SER A 18 31.10 -14.93 -20.63
CA SER A 18 30.47 -15.80 -19.62
C SER A 18 30.54 -15.20 -18.22
N VAL A 19 31.67 -14.57 -17.87
CA VAL A 19 31.82 -13.87 -16.57
C VAL A 19 30.90 -12.65 -16.50
N VAL A 20 30.83 -11.85 -17.55
CA VAL A 20 29.94 -10.68 -17.62
C VAL A 20 28.48 -11.10 -17.46
N LEU A 21 28.06 -12.16 -18.16
CA LEU A 21 26.70 -12.68 -18.04
C LEU A 21 26.40 -13.23 -16.63
N ALA A 22 27.35 -13.90 -15.99
CA ALA A 22 27.21 -14.41 -14.64
C ALA A 22 27.06 -13.26 -13.62
N VAL A 23 27.88 -12.21 -13.74
CA VAL A 23 27.77 -11.01 -12.89
C VAL A 23 26.46 -10.29 -13.12
N LEU A 24 26.02 -10.14 -14.36
CA LEU A 24 24.73 -9.50 -14.70
C LEU A 24 23.56 -10.31 -14.15
N ALA A 25 23.57 -11.63 -14.28
CA ALA A 25 22.56 -12.52 -13.74
C ALA A 25 22.49 -12.42 -12.20
N ALA A 26 23.65 -12.39 -11.51
CA ALA A 26 23.71 -12.20 -10.07
C ALA A 26 23.18 -10.82 -9.62
N ALA A 27 23.49 -9.77 -10.38
CA ALA A 27 22.97 -8.43 -10.13
C ALA A 27 21.44 -8.35 -10.27
N ILE A 28 20.89 -8.97 -11.33
CA ILE A 28 19.45 -9.01 -11.56
C ILE A 28 18.75 -9.84 -10.46
N ALA A 29 19.34 -10.96 -10.03
CA ALA A 29 18.77 -11.80 -8.96
C ALA A 29 18.72 -11.10 -7.59
N ALA A 30 19.59 -10.14 -7.34
CA ALA A 30 19.64 -9.37 -6.09
C ALA A 30 18.64 -8.19 -6.03
N LEU A 31 18.13 -7.72 -7.18
CA LEU A 31 17.24 -6.55 -7.25
C LEU A 31 15.88 -6.74 -6.54
N PRO A 32 15.16 -7.86 -6.70
CA PRO A 32 13.80 -8.01 -6.16
C PRO A 32 13.72 -7.89 -4.65
N SER A 33 14.72 -8.38 -3.93
CA SER A 33 14.73 -8.45 -2.47
C SER A 33 14.75 -7.09 -1.76
N ARG A 34 15.18 -6.03 -2.45
CA ARG A 34 15.26 -4.67 -1.87
C ARG A 34 14.14 -3.73 -2.35
N LEU A 35 13.57 -3.98 -3.53
CA LEU A 35 12.55 -3.11 -4.10
C LEU A 35 11.13 -3.46 -3.63
N LEU A 36 10.82 -4.74 -3.45
CA LEU A 36 9.49 -5.19 -3.05
C LEU A 36 9.04 -4.62 -1.68
N PRO A 37 9.86 -4.59 -0.62
CA PRO A 37 9.46 -4.00 0.65
C PRO A 37 9.15 -2.50 0.55
N ALA A 38 9.97 -1.74 -0.18
CA ALA A 38 9.76 -0.30 -0.34
C ALA A 38 8.45 0.02 -1.11
N LEU A 39 8.07 -0.81 -2.07
CA LEU A 39 6.82 -0.66 -2.82
C LEU A 39 5.61 -1.02 -1.96
N SER A 40 5.70 -2.08 -1.14
CA SER A 40 4.60 -2.50 -0.26
C SER A 40 4.34 -1.49 0.87
N GLY A 41 5.37 -0.85 1.41
CA GLY A 41 5.20 0.22 2.40
C GLY A 41 4.42 1.41 1.83
N ARG A 42 4.80 1.89 0.64
CA ARG A 42 4.07 2.97 -0.05
C ARG A 42 2.65 2.57 -0.40
N ALA A 43 2.43 1.32 -0.81
CA ALA A 43 1.10 0.80 -1.11
C ALA A 43 0.22 0.75 0.15
N ALA A 44 0.77 0.39 1.32
CA ALA A 44 0.04 0.40 2.58
C ALA A 44 -0.40 1.82 2.97
N VAL A 45 0.50 2.80 2.89
CA VAL A 45 0.19 4.21 3.16
C VAL A 45 -0.88 4.73 2.19
N ALA A 46 -0.75 4.45 0.90
CA ALA A 46 -1.73 4.88 -0.11
C ALA A 46 -3.11 4.23 0.12
N ALA A 47 -3.16 2.95 0.47
CA ALA A 47 -4.40 2.26 0.79
C ALA A 47 -5.06 2.84 2.06
N ALA A 48 -4.28 3.08 3.12
CA ALA A 48 -4.79 3.70 4.35
C ALA A 48 -5.33 5.11 4.10
N ALA A 49 -4.64 5.92 3.29
CA ALA A 49 -5.10 7.26 2.92
C ALA A 49 -6.41 7.24 2.12
N ALA A 50 -6.56 6.29 1.19
CA ALA A 50 -7.79 6.10 0.43
C ALA A 50 -8.97 5.70 1.35
N ILE A 51 -8.74 4.75 2.25
CA ILE A 51 -9.74 4.32 3.24
C ILE A 51 -10.10 5.50 4.16
N ALA A 52 -9.13 6.25 4.67
CA ALA A 52 -9.38 7.42 5.51
C ALA A 52 -10.22 8.48 4.77
N THR A 53 -10.02 8.65 3.48
CA THR A 53 -10.82 9.56 2.65
C THR A 53 -12.27 9.07 2.52
N ASP A 54 -12.47 7.79 2.24
CA ASP A 54 -13.80 7.19 2.15
C ASP A 54 -14.55 7.26 3.50
N LEU A 55 -13.84 7.06 4.62
CA LEU A 55 -14.42 7.22 5.97
C LEU A 55 -14.82 8.67 6.27
N ARG A 56 -14.01 9.66 5.84
CA ARG A 56 -14.38 11.08 5.97
C ARG A 56 -15.64 11.40 5.17
N MET A 57 -15.76 10.87 3.95
CA MET A 57 -16.97 11.03 3.14
C MET A 57 -18.20 10.42 3.82
N ALA A 58 -18.07 9.24 4.45
CA ALA A 58 -19.18 8.62 5.19
C ALA A 58 -19.58 9.47 6.42
N ARG A 59 -18.62 10.04 7.15
CA ARG A 59 -18.88 10.97 8.26
C ARG A 59 -19.58 12.23 7.78
N ASP A 60 -19.09 12.83 6.70
CA ASP A 60 -19.68 14.06 6.14
C ASP A 60 -21.10 13.81 5.63
N ALA A 61 -21.37 12.65 5.03
CA ALA A 61 -22.70 12.22 4.65
C ALA A 61 -23.63 12.05 5.87
N ALA A 62 -23.14 11.44 6.98
CA ALA A 62 -23.91 11.31 8.21
C ALA A 62 -24.38 12.69 8.75
N THR A 63 -23.50 13.67 8.69
CA THR A 63 -23.82 15.03 9.14
C THR A 63 -24.73 15.75 8.16
N ALA A 64 -24.50 15.63 6.85
CA ALA A 64 -25.29 16.31 5.82
C ALA A 64 -26.73 15.77 5.73
N ASP A 65 -26.87 14.44 5.82
CA ASP A 65 -28.18 13.77 5.71
C ASP A 65 -28.92 13.71 7.05
N ALA A 66 -28.29 14.16 8.15
CA ALA A 66 -28.78 14.05 9.53
C ALA A 66 -29.20 12.59 9.87
N ALA A 67 -28.45 11.61 9.35
CA ALA A 67 -28.75 10.19 9.49
C ALA A 67 -27.47 9.40 9.81
N GLU A 68 -27.62 8.31 10.59
CA GLU A 68 -26.50 7.42 10.87
C GLU A 68 -26.00 6.77 9.57
N GLN A 69 -24.66 6.65 9.43
CA GLN A 69 -24.02 5.99 8.31
C GLN A 69 -23.16 4.83 8.81
N ASP A 70 -23.41 3.65 8.28
CA ASP A 70 -22.66 2.43 8.61
C ASP A 70 -21.62 2.12 7.53
N VAL A 71 -20.41 1.82 7.97
CA VAL A 71 -19.36 1.21 7.14
C VAL A 71 -19.16 -0.22 7.62
N LEU A 72 -19.33 -1.19 6.73
CA LEU A 72 -19.25 -2.61 7.04
C LEU A 72 -17.99 -3.20 6.42
N LEU A 73 -17.14 -3.81 7.24
CA LEU A 73 -15.96 -4.53 6.77
C LEU A 73 -16.34 -5.97 6.43
N SER A 74 -15.77 -6.48 5.32
CA SER A 74 -15.93 -7.89 4.97
C SER A 74 -15.09 -8.77 5.91
N ALA A 75 -15.57 -9.96 6.17
CA ALA A 75 -14.90 -10.91 7.08
C ALA A 75 -13.49 -11.34 6.60
N ASP A 76 -13.25 -11.30 5.30
CA ASP A 76 -11.95 -11.61 4.69
C ASP A 76 -10.99 -10.41 4.68
N GLY A 77 -11.48 -9.22 5.09
CA GLY A 77 -10.71 -7.97 5.07
C GLY A 77 -10.34 -7.47 3.68
N GLY A 78 -10.91 -8.05 2.61
CA GLY A 78 -10.60 -7.69 1.23
C GLY A 78 -11.46 -6.58 0.64
N SER A 79 -12.51 -6.18 1.34
CA SER A 79 -13.44 -5.13 0.89
C SER A 79 -14.18 -4.50 2.08
N TYR A 80 -14.80 -3.36 1.83
CA TYR A 80 -15.70 -2.72 2.78
C TYR A 80 -16.86 -2.07 2.04
N ARG A 81 -18.01 -1.98 2.70
CA ARG A 81 -19.22 -1.37 2.17
C ARG A 81 -19.47 -0.02 2.82
N LEU A 82 -19.60 0.99 1.99
CA LEU A 82 -20.03 2.33 2.33
C LEU A 82 -21.52 2.51 1.95
N PRO A 83 -22.20 3.54 2.44
CA PRO A 83 -23.53 3.92 1.92
C PRO A 83 -23.54 4.11 0.40
N ALA A 84 -22.46 4.67 -0.14
CA ALA A 84 -22.27 4.91 -1.57
C ALA A 84 -21.98 3.63 -2.39
N GLY A 85 -21.71 2.48 -1.75
CA GLY A 85 -21.46 1.22 -2.43
C GLY A 85 -20.31 0.39 -1.86
N LEU A 86 -20.03 -0.73 -2.52
CA LEU A 86 -18.94 -1.63 -2.17
C LEU A 86 -17.60 -1.11 -2.72
N ARG A 87 -16.58 -1.14 -1.88
CA ARG A 87 -15.17 -0.85 -2.22
C ARG A 87 -14.33 -2.11 -2.05
N ALA A 88 -13.80 -2.62 -3.15
CA ALA A 88 -12.81 -3.68 -3.12
C ALA A 88 -11.41 -3.08 -2.94
N LEU A 89 -10.58 -3.75 -2.15
CA LEU A 89 -9.19 -3.37 -1.97
C LEU A 89 -8.29 -3.97 -3.06
N PRO A 90 -7.17 -3.32 -3.37
CA PRO A 90 -6.16 -3.89 -4.25
C PRO A 90 -5.68 -5.26 -3.75
N SER A 91 -5.29 -6.13 -4.68
CA SER A 91 -4.76 -7.46 -4.36
C SER A 91 -3.59 -7.37 -3.37
N GLY A 92 -3.62 -8.21 -2.33
CA GLY A 92 -2.60 -8.22 -1.28
C GLY A 92 -2.81 -7.19 -0.17
N THR A 93 -3.85 -6.34 -0.27
CA THR A 93 -4.26 -5.42 0.80
C THR A 93 -5.35 -6.06 1.65
N ARG A 94 -5.26 -5.91 2.96
CA ARG A 94 -6.28 -6.34 3.93
C ARG A 94 -6.55 -5.27 4.96
N ILE A 95 -7.80 -5.20 5.40
CA ILE A 95 -8.22 -4.40 6.55
C ILE A 95 -8.62 -5.34 7.68
N ASP A 96 -8.08 -5.09 8.86
CA ASP A 96 -8.49 -5.72 10.11
C ASP A 96 -9.10 -4.64 11.02
N GLY A 97 -10.24 -4.93 11.61
CA GLY A 97 -10.95 -4.00 12.49
C GLY A 97 -12.35 -4.50 12.87
N PRO A 98 -13.17 -3.66 13.50
CA PRO A 98 -14.53 -4.04 13.83
C PRO A 98 -15.35 -4.27 12.56
N ALA A 99 -16.23 -5.28 12.57
CA ALA A 99 -17.08 -5.62 11.42
C ALA A 99 -18.00 -4.47 10.97
N ARG A 100 -18.33 -3.57 11.91
CA ARG A 100 -19.16 -2.38 11.67
C ARG A 100 -18.55 -1.17 12.33
N LEU A 101 -18.51 -0.08 11.59
CA LEU A 101 -18.13 1.25 12.04
C LEU A 101 -19.29 2.18 11.75
N ARG A 102 -19.71 3.00 12.72
CA ARG A 102 -20.86 3.89 12.60
C ARG A 102 -20.45 5.34 12.79
N PHE A 103 -20.94 6.21 11.93
CA PHE A 103 -20.89 7.65 12.05
C PHE A 103 -22.27 8.19 12.39
N PHE A 104 -22.32 9.17 13.30
CA PHE A 104 -23.55 9.77 13.77
C PHE A 104 -23.76 11.17 13.17
N PRO A 105 -25.03 11.67 13.16
CA PRO A 105 -25.35 13.00 12.62
C PRO A 105 -24.63 14.17 13.26
N ASP A 106 -24.22 14.04 14.52
CA ASP A 106 -23.46 15.05 15.27
C ASP A 106 -21.97 15.05 14.92
N GLY A 107 -21.55 14.22 13.97
CA GLY A 107 -20.16 14.06 13.53
C GLY A 107 -19.33 13.14 14.41
N SER A 108 -19.89 12.57 15.47
CA SER A 108 -19.25 11.55 16.30
C SER A 108 -19.21 10.20 15.58
N ALA A 109 -18.47 9.24 16.12
CA ALA A 109 -18.37 7.91 15.55
C ALA A 109 -18.26 6.83 16.65
N SER A 110 -18.58 5.58 16.31
CA SER A 110 -18.15 4.45 17.12
C SER A 110 -16.62 4.42 17.16
N ALA A 111 -16.03 4.31 18.37
CA ALA A 111 -14.58 4.21 18.52
C ALA A 111 -14.05 3.02 17.74
N ALA A 112 -13.07 3.26 16.88
CA ALA A 112 -12.47 2.20 16.09
C ALA A 112 -11.00 2.49 15.75
N ALA A 113 -10.26 1.40 15.60
CA ALA A 113 -8.95 1.40 14.95
C ALA A 113 -9.00 0.33 13.86
N LEU A 114 -8.55 0.70 12.68
CA LEU A 114 -8.43 -0.20 11.54
C LEU A 114 -6.95 -0.38 11.23
N SER A 115 -6.50 -1.62 11.08
CA SER A 115 -5.16 -1.92 10.59
C SER A 115 -5.22 -2.26 9.12
N VAL A 116 -4.57 -1.44 8.29
CA VAL A 116 -4.44 -1.66 6.84
C VAL A 116 -3.10 -2.30 6.57
N ARG A 117 -3.09 -3.51 5.99
CA ARG A 117 -1.88 -4.31 5.78
C ARG A 117 -1.64 -4.56 4.30
N VAL A 118 -0.38 -4.40 3.89
CA VAL A 118 0.13 -4.80 2.56
C VAL A 118 1.47 -5.51 2.75
N GLY A 119 1.51 -6.81 2.49
CA GLY A 119 2.69 -7.63 2.79
C GLY A 119 3.01 -7.62 4.29
N VAL A 120 4.21 -7.16 4.64
CA VAL A 120 4.68 -7.04 6.03
C VAL A 120 4.40 -5.67 6.66
N HIS A 121 4.04 -4.68 5.85
CA HIS A 121 3.78 -3.32 6.32
C HIS A 121 2.33 -3.14 6.73
N HIS A 122 2.10 -2.40 7.80
CA HIS A 122 0.77 -2.03 8.24
C HIS A 122 0.71 -0.55 8.61
N VAL A 123 -0.47 0.03 8.44
CA VAL A 123 -0.78 1.42 8.78
C VAL A 123 -2.04 1.40 9.63
N LEU A 124 -2.01 2.11 10.74
CA LEU A 124 -3.14 2.22 11.64
C LEU A 124 -3.99 3.44 11.27
N VAL A 125 -5.29 3.22 11.06
CA VAL A 125 -6.29 4.28 10.88
C VAL A 125 -7.13 4.35 12.14
N ARG A 126 -7.02 5.45 12.87
CA ARG A 126 -7.75 5.68 14.13
C ARG A 126 -8.90 6.63 13.93
N ILE A 127 -10.03 6.32 14.57
CA ILE A 127 -11.23 7.14 14.53
C ILE A 127 -11.55 7.57 15.97
N ALA A 128 -11.51 8.88 16.21
CA ALA A 128 -11.83 9.47 17.51
C ALA A 128 -13.35 9.46 17.74
N PRO A 129 -13.86 8.89 18.85
CA PRO A 129 -15.29 8.67 19.03
C PRO A 129 -16.08 9.98 19.11
N LEU A 130 -15.60 10.96 19.85
CA LEU A 130 -16.35 12.20 20.08
C LEU A 130 -16.40 13.17 18.90
N THR A 131 -15.41 13.11 18.02
CA THR A 131 -15.26 14.06 16.91
C THR A 131 -15.35 13.40 15.54
N GLY A 132 -15.36 12.06 15.49
CA GLY A 132 -15.24 11.29 14.24
C GLY A 132 -13.96 11.62 13.44
N ARG A 133 -12.93 12.24 14.09
CA ARG A 133 -11.67 12.58 13.41
C ARG A 133 -10.94 11.30 13.03
N ILE A 134 -10.45 11.27 11.80
CA ILE A 134 -9.77 10.12 11.23
C ILE A 134 -8.30 10.50 11.02
N ASP A 135 -7.43 9.83 11.76
CA ASP A 135 -5.98 9.98 11.72
C ASP A 135 -5.35 8.69 11.17
N THR A 136 -4.25 8.83 10.42
CA THR A 136 -3.47 7.69 9.89
C THR A 136 -2.08 7.75 10.49
N ASP A 137 -1.70 6.70 11.22
CA ASP A 137 -0.34 6.54 11.75
C ASP A 137 0.35 5.43 10.94
N ALA A 138 1.38 5.80 10.18
CA ALA A 138 2.30 4.83 9.62
C ALA A 138 3.25 4.39 10.74
N ASP A 139 3.29 3.09 11.03
CA ASP A 139 4.30 2.54 11.93
C ASP A 139 5.62 2.52 11.14
N ASP A 140 6.48 3.48 11.45
CA ASP A 140 7.86 3.54 10.96
C ASP A 140 8.72 2.67 11.91
N ASP A 141 8.74 1.35 11.66
CA ASP A 141 9.65 0.42 12.33
C ASP A 141 10.74 -0.07 11.37
#